data_cb158ea26400944f712152be9087c97a
#
_entry.id   cb158ea26400944f712152be9087c97a
#
_cell.length_a   1.000
_cell.length_b   1.000
_cell.length_c   1.000
_cell.angle_alpha   90.00
_cell.angle_beta   90.00
_cell.angle_gamma   90.00
#
_symmetry.space_group_name_H-M   'P 1'
#
loop_
_entity.id
_entity.type
_entity.pdbx_description
1 polymer ?
#
loop_
_entity_poly.entity_id
_entity_poly.type
_entity_poly.pdbx_seq_one_letter_code
_entity_poly.pdbx_strand_id
1 'polypeptide(L)'
;AMRNLSIPVITMEKYGFDCPGVDILFDYEKGGYMATRHLIECGHRRIGCVAGKQSFHVTMQRLNGYKKALEESGISYDPDLVYFGDYTMESGYEAFSYILGQKVTAIFSMNDEMAFGIYRAARLYGVSIPEDISIIGFDNVPFADVMQVPLTTIGVPVIEMGKKLGEKVVDLIDNKEKLKEIEEILYTPRLLVRGSTKSIPPVTVI
;
A
#
# COMPACT_ATOMS: atom_id res chain seq x y z
N ALA A 1 -23.99 11.97 -13.44
CA ALA A 1 -23.82 12.41 -14.84
C ALA A 1 -23.36 11.28 -15.78
N MET A 2 -22.84 10.13 -15.29
CA MET A 2 -22.35 9.03 -16.14
C MET A 2 -23.38 7.92 -16.44
N ARG A 3 -24.54 7.90 -15.81
CA ARG A 3 -25.55 6.82 -15.92
C ARG A 3 -26.19 6.60 -17.31
N ASN A 4 -25.90 7.43 -18.31
CA ASN A 4 -26.49 7.36 -19.66
C ASN A 4 -25.45 7.48 -20.78
N LEU A 5 -24.22 7.03 -20.54
CA LEU A 5 -23.21 7.02 -21.59
C LEU A 5 -23.43 5.78 -22.48
N SER A 6 -23.55 6.00 -23.78
CA SER A 6 -23.59 4.94 -24.80
C SER A 6 -22.20 4.41 -25.16
N ILE A 7 -21.17 4.79 -24.37
CA ILE A 7 -19.78 4.37 -24.52
C ILE A 7 -19.37 3.48 -23.34
N PRO A 8 -18.53 2.48 -23.55
CA PRO A 8 -18.02 1.64 -22.47
C PRO A 8 -17.17 2.45 -21.51
N VAL A 9 -17.30 2.14 -20.21
CA VAL A 9 -16.49 2.73 -19.16
C VAL A 9 -15.58 1.65 -18.60
N ILE A 10 -14.27 1.91 -18.56
CA ILE A 10 -13.32 1.05 -17.86
C ILE A 10 -12.77 1.85 -16.69
N THR A 11 -12.82 1.26 -15.49
CA THR A 11 -12.28 1.87 -14.28
C THR A 11 -11.14 1.04 -13.72
N MET A 12 -10.21 1.70 -13.01
CA MET A 12 -9.15 1.04 -12.25
C MET A 12 -9.44 1.05 -10.74
N GLU A 13 -10.63 1.48 -10.37
CA GLU A 13 -11.16 1.47 -9.00
C GLU A 13 -12.67 1.44 -9.05
N LYS A 14 -13.31 0.89 -8.00
CA LYS A 14 -14.77 0.85 -7.91
C LYS A 14 -15.31 2.20 -7.46
N TYR A 15 -15.75 3.02 -8.40
CA TYR A 15 -16.33 4.35 -8.12
C TYR A 15 -17.84 4.33 -7.84
N GLY A 16 -18.46 3.15 -7.74
CA GLY A 16 -19.91 3.02 -7.51
C GLY A 16 -20.77 3.52 -8.67
N PHE A 17 -20.25 3.51 -9.89
CA PHE A 17 -21.00 3.79 -11.09
C PHE A 17 -21.68 2.51 -11.59
N ASP A 18 -23.02 2.50 -11.63
CA ASP A 18 -23.80 1.45 -12.32
C ASP A 18 -23.76 1.70 -13.84
N CYS A 19 -22.56 1.66 -14.44
CA CYS A 19 -22.36 1.76 -15.87
C CYS A 19 -21.89 0.42 -16.41
N PRO A 20 -22.39 -0.04 -17.56
CA PRO A 20 -21.81 -1.18 -18.24
C PRO A 20 -20.33 -0.94 -18.56
N GLY A 21 -19.49 -1.94 -18.34
CA GLY A 21 -18.08 -1.78 -18.58
C GLY A 21 -17.22 -2.80 -17.84
N VAL A 22 -15.98 -2.44 -17.58
CA VAL A 22 -15.01 -3.29 -16.88
C VAL A 22 -14.38 -2.54 -15.71
N ASP A 23 -14.45 -3.14 -14.53
CA ASP A 23 -13.73 -2.66 -13.35
C ASP A 23 -12.48 -3.52 -13.14
N ILE A 24 -11.30 -2.91 -13.29
CA ILE A 24 -10.03 -3.54 -12.97
C ILE A 24 -9.65 -3.13 -11.55
N LEU A 25 -9.78 -4.06 -10.63
CA LEU A 25 -9.66 -3.82 -9.19
C LEU A 25 -8.35 -4.40 -8.65
N PHE A 26 -7.87 -3.81 -7.58
CA PHE A 26 -6.77 -4.32 -6.79
C PHE A 26 -7.19 -4.41 -5.31
N ASP A 27 -6.81 -5.50 -4.64
CA ASP A 27 -7.16 -5.73 -3.23
C ASP A 27 -6.22 -4.95 -2.29
N TYR A 28 -6.50 -3.65 -2.14
CA TYR A 28 -5.71 -2.76 -1.31
C TYR A 28 -5.79 -3.11 0.18
N GLU A 29 -6.93 -3.61 0.67
CA GLU A 29 -7.09 -4.01 2.06
C GLU A 29 -6.21 -5.22 2.36
N LYS A 30 -6.23 -6.23 1.49
CA LYS A 30 -5.35 -7.38 1.60
C LYS A 30 -3.88 -6.98 1.52
N GLY A 31 -3.53 -5.99 0.68
CA GLY A 31 -2.17 -5.46 0.60
C GLY A 31 -1.71 -4.82 1.91
N GLY A 32 -2.52 -3.95 2.51
CA GLY A 32 -2.24 -3.36 3.82
C GLY A 32 -2.14 -4.39 4.94
N TYR A 33 -3.02 -5.40 4.90
CA TYR A 33 -2.96 -6.55 5.80
C TYR A 33 -1.63 -7.31 5.67
N MET A 34 -1.23 -7.67 4.44
CA MET A 34 0.01 -8.43 4.20
C MET A 34 1.26 -7.65 4.62
N ALA A 35 1.31 -6.34 4.35
CA ALA A 35 2.41 -5.48 4.77
C ALA A 35 2.58 -5.48 6.29
N THR A 36 1.49 -5.26 7.00
CA THR A 36 1.48 -5.20 8.47
C THR A 36 1.75 -6.57 9.09
N ARG A 37 1.15 -7.61 8.53
CA ARG A 37 1.35 -9.00 8.98
C ARG A 37 2.81 -9.42 8.86
N HIS A 38 3.49 -9.06 7.76
CA HIS A 38 4.93 -9.30 7.60
C HIS A 38 5.75 -8.67 8.73
N LEU A 39 5.49 -7.40 9.07
CA LEU A 39 6.20 -6.76 10.18
C LEU A 39 5.92 -7.45 11.53
N ILE A 40 4.68 -7.88 11.75
CA ILE A 40 4.31 -8.62 12.97
C ILE A 40 5.02 -9.98 13.03
N GLU A 41 5.13 -10.70 11.92
CA GLU A 41 5.85 -11.97 11.80
C GLU A 41 7.36 -11.79 12.00
N CYS A 42 7.90 -10.63 11.64
CA CYS A 42 9.27 -10.23 12.00
C CYS A 42 9.44 -9.88 13.48
N GLY A 43 8.40 -9.95 14.32
CA GLY A 43 8.44 -9.71 15.77
C GLY A 43 8.05 -8.29 16.19
N HIS A 44 7.81 -7.38 15.25
CA HIS A 44 7.42 -6.01 15.58
C HIS A 44 6.02 -5.96 16.21
N ARG A 45 5.86 -5.15 17.28
CA ARG A 45 4.59 -4.96 17.98
C ARG A 45 4.15 -3.49 18.02
N ARG A 46 5.11 -2.56 17.94
CA ARG A 46 4.83 -1.13 17.85
C ARG A 46 5.20 -0.65 16.46
N ILE A 47 4.21 -0.62 15.58
CA ILE A 47 4.34 -0.40 14.14
C ILE A 47 3.70 0.93 13.78
N GLY A 48 4.48 1.86 13.23
CA GLY A 48 3.96 3.11 12.68
C GLY A 48 3.35 2.91 11.29
N CYS A 49 2.41 3.77 10.94
CA CYS A 49 1.81 3.78 9.61
C CYS A 49 1.90 5.19 9.01
N VAL A 50 2.56 5.33 7.88
CA VAL A 50 2.55 6.56 7.08
C VAL A 50 1.53 6.38 5.97
N ALA A 51 0.35 6.94 6.19
CA ALA A 51 -0.81 6.83 5.32
C ALA A 51 -0.83 7.93 4.25
N GLY A 52 -1.60 7.71 3.18
CA GLY A 52 -1.88 8.75 2.20
C GLY A 52 -2.98 9.71 2.65
N LYS A 53 -3.55 10.48 1.71
CA LYS A 53 -4.65 11.41 2.01
C LYS A 53 -5.85 10.65 2.55
N GLN A 54 -6.34 11.07 3.72
CA GLN A 54 -7.47 10.43 4.39
C GLN A 54 -8.76 10.40 3.56
N SER A 55 -8.92 11.37 2.65
CA SER A 55 -10.07 11.44 1.75
C SER A 55 -10.07 10.41 0.62
N PHE A 56 -8.95 9.69 0.42
CA PHE A 56 -8.84 8.71 -0.66
C PHE A 56 -9.31 7.34 -0.18
N HIS A 57 -10.18 6.71 -0.97
CA HIS A 57 -10.72 5.38 -0.67
C HIS A 57 -9.61 4.32 -0.51
N VAL A 58 -8.61 4.35 -1.39
CA VAL A 58 -7.45 3.43 -1.33
C VAL A 58 -6.65 3.57 -0.03
N THR A 59 -6.55 4.78 0.53
CA THR A 59 -5.92 5.02 1.84
C THR A 59 -6.67 4.28 2.94
N MET A 60 -8.01 4.40 2.94
CA MET A 60 -8.84 3.76 3.95
C MET A 60 -8.84 2.24 3.83
N GLN A 61 -8.80 1.69 2.61
CA GLN A 61 -8.67 0.25 2.41
C GLN A 61 -7.34 -0.29 2.96
N ARG A 62 -6.20 0.35 2.61
CA ARG A 62 -4.88 -0.03 3.15
C ARG A 62 -4.84 0.09 4.68
N LEU A 63 -5.47 1.14 5.23
CA LEU A 63 -5.57 1.35 6.69
C LEU A 63 -6.42 0.28 7.37
N ASN A 64 -7.51 -0.15 6.75
CA ASN A 64 -8.34 -1.23 7.27
C ASN A 64 -7.53 -2.54 7.32
N GLY A 65 -6.74 -2.83 6.28
CA GLY A 65 -5.82 -3.97 6.27
C GLY A 65 -4.79 -3.92 7.41
N TYR A 66 -4.20 -2.73 7.65
CA TYR A 66 -3.29 -2.52 8.78
C TYR A 66 -3.97 -2.80 10.12
N LYS A 67 -5.15 -2.21 10.36
CA LYS A 67 -5.92 -2.42 11.60
C LYS A 67 -6.26 -3.89 11.82
N LYS A 68 -6.75 -4.56 10.77
CA LYS A 68 -7.12 -5.97 10.80
C LYS A 68 -5.94 -6.87 11.19
N ALA A 69 -4.75 -6.63 10.61
CA ALA A 69 -3.55 -7.41 10.94
C ALA A 69 -3.12 -7.22 12.40
N LEU A 70 -3.23 -6.00 12.95
CA LEU A 70 -2.95 -5.72 14.35
C LEU A 70 -3.96 -6.46 15.25
N GLU A 71 -5.26 -6.32 14.99
CA GLU A 71 -6.34 -6.92 15.77
C GLU A 71 -6.22 -8.45 15.84
N GLU A 72 -6.05 -9.10 14.69
CA GLU A 72 -5.88 -10.57 14.62
C GLU A 72 -4.60 -11.06 15.34
N SER A 73 -3.64 -10.16 15.57
CA SER A 73 -2.39 -10.45 16.28
C SER A 73 -2.42 -10.03 17.75
N GLY A 74 -3.57 -9.60 18.27
CA GLY A 74 -3.74 -9.14 19.65
C GLY A 74 -3.01 -7.84 19.95
N ILE A 75 -2.74 -6.99 18.93
CA ILE A 75 -2.12 -5.67 19.08
C ILE A 75 -3.20 -4.60 18.96
N SER A 76 -3.34 -3.78 20.00
CA SER A 76 -4.32 -2.69 19.98
C SER A 76 -3.94 -1.62 18.93
N TYR A 77 -4.93 -1.21 18.13
CA TYR A 77 -4.77 -0.08 17.23
C TYR A 77 -4.59 1.21 18.03
N ASP A 78 -3.55 1.98 17.71
CA ASP A 78 -3.25 3.28 18.31
C ASP A 78 -3.26 4.33 17.18
N PRO A 79 -4.22 5.28 17.18
CA PRO A 79 -4.28 6.30 16.13
C PRO A 79 -3.07 7.23 16.13
N ASP A 80 -2.35 7.39 17.24
CA ASP A 80 -1.15 8.22 17.33
C ASP A 80 0.03 7.58 16.57
N LEU A 81 -0.07 6.31 16.18
CA LEU A 81 0.90 5.65 15.31
C LEU A 81 0.62 5.86 13.82
N VAL A 82 -0.43 6.62 13.45
CA VAL A 82 -0.80 6.87 12.06
C VAL A 82 -0.57 8.33 11.70
N TYR A 83 0.34 8.58 10.76
CA TYR A 83 0.54 9.90 10.16
C TYR A 83 -0.14 9.94 8.79
N PHE A 84 -1.01 10.92 8.55
CA PHE A 84 -1.65 11.13 7.26
C PHE A 84 -0.84 12.12 6.42
N GLY A 85 -0.13 11.58 5.42
CA GLY A 85 0.57 12.33 4.38
C GLY A 85 -0.29 12.52 3.14
N ASP A 86 0.36 12.61 1.99
CA ASP A 86 -0.29 12.89 0.71
C ASP A 86 0.24 12.05 -0.47
N TYR A 87 0.96 10.96 -0.19
CA TYR A 87 1.62 10.07 -1.14
C TYR A 87 2.89 10.63 -1.80
N THR A 88 3.37 11.81 -1.40
CA THR A 88 4.63 12.39 -1.88
C THR A 88 5.83 11.98 -1.02
N MET A 89 7.02 12.01 -1.61
CA MET A 89 8.28 11.81 -0.88
C MET A 89 8.43 12.80 0.28
N GLU A 90 8.02 14.06 0.07
CA GLU A 90 8.13 15.10 1.10
C GLU A 90 7.26 14.80 2.32
N SER A 91 6.02 14.35 2.12
CA SER A 91 5.17 13.94 3.24
C SER A 91 5.71 12.73 4.01
N GLY A 92 6.40 11.80 3.33
CA GLY A 92 7.13 10.71 3.97
C GLY A 92 8.31 11.21 4.81
N TYR A 93 9.04 12.20 4.30
CA TYR A 93 10.14 12.85 5.02
C TYR A 93 9.62 13.55 6.29
N GLU A 94 8.56 14.33 6.19
CA GLU A 94 7.94 15.03 7.33
C GLU A 94 7.37 14.06 8.38
N ALA A 95 6.75 12.97 7.93
CA ALA A 95 6.18 11.94 8.80
C ALA A 95 7.21 11.28 9.71
N PHE A 96 8.48 11.17 9.26
CA PHE A 96 9.49 10.37 9.95
C PHE A 96 9.76 10.85 11.37
N SER A 97 9.93 12.17 11.58
CA SER A 97 10.22 12.73 12.91
C SER A 97 9.05 12.50 13.87
N TYR A 98 7.81 12.63 13.41
CA TYR A 98 6.61 12.36 14.19
C TYR A 98 6.55 10.88 14.61
N ILE A 99 6.68 9.98 13.65
CA ILE A 99 6.59 8.53 13.85
C ILE A 99 7.74 8.02 14.73
N LEU A 100 8.97 8.54 14.53
CA LEU A 100 10.13 8.17 15.37
C LEU A 100 9.90 8.55 16.84
N GLY A 101 9.28 9.71 17.10
CA GLY A 101 8.89 10.16 18.45
C GLY A 101 7.93 9.20 19.17
N GLN A 102 7.19 8.39 18.41
CA GLN A 102 6.30 7.36 18.93
C GLN A 102 7.02 6.05 19.34
N LYS A 103 8.36 5.98 19.23
CA LYS A 103 9.18 4.81 19.60
C LYS A 103 8.75 3.53 18.87
N VAL A 104 8.37 3.64 17.61
CA VAL A 104 8.05 2.49 16.76
C VAL A 104 9.33 1.74 16.39
N THR A 105 9.20 0.45 16.13
CA THR A 105 10.32 -0.40 15.66
C THR A 105 10.21 -0.73 14.18
N ALA A 106 9.06 -0.45 13.58
CA ALA A 106 8.83 -0.62 12.15
C ALA A 106 7.82 0.40 11.63
N ILE A 107 7.87 0.67 10.33
CA ILE A 107 6.95 1.57 9.63
C ILE A 107 6.35 0.86 8.42
N PHE A 108 5.03 0.86 8.32
CA PHE A 108 4.32 0.62 7.07
C PHE A 108 4.06 1.95 6.36
N SER A 109 4.71 2.16 5.24
CA SER A 109 4.46 3.28 4.32
C SER A 109 3.45 2.84 3.25
N MET A 110 2.35 3.57 3.10
CA MET A 110 1.28 3.19 2.17
C MET A 110 1.63 3.37 0.70
N ASN A 111 2.81 3.89 0.37
CA ASN A 111 3.44 3.76 -0.95
C ASN A 111 4.96 3.82 -0.84
N ASP A 112 5.64 3.44 -1.93
CA ASP A 112 7.10 3.44 -2.00
C ASP A 112 7.66 4.87 -2.04
N GLU A 113 6.93 5.82 -2.62
CA GLU A 113 7.37 7.22 -2.73
C GLU A 113 7.53 7.87 -1.35
N MET A 114 6.55 7.71 -0.44
CA MET A 114 6.70 8.14 0.96
C MET A 114 7.80 7.36 1.68
N ALA A 115 7.96 6.06 1.39
CA ALA A 115 9.07 5.28 1.96
C ALA A 115 10.42 5.87 1.59
N PHE A 116 10.64 6.37 0.37
CA PHE A 116 11.87 7.06 -0.02
C PHE A 116 12.09 8.35 0.77
N GLY A 117 11.02 9.08 1.08
CA GLY A 117 11.07 10.23 2.00
C GLY A 117 11.53 9.83 3.40
N ILE A 118 11.00 8.71 3.92
CA ILE A 118 11.41 8.13 5.20
C ILE A 118 12.89 7.74 5.18
N TYR A 119 13.38 7.10 4.10
CA TYR A 119 14.81 6.77 3.95
C TYR A 119 15.71 8.01 3.99
N ARG A 120 15.31 9.08 3.27
CA ARG A 120 16.02 10.35 3.29
C ARG A 120 16.09 10.94 4.70
N ALA A 121 14.98 10.94 5.42
CA ALA A 121 14.91 11.44 6.79
C ALA A 121 15.75 10.56 7.74
N ALA A 122 15.60 9.24 7.70
CA ALA A 122 16.35 8.28 8.53
C ALA A 122 17.87 8.53 8.42
N ARG A 123 18.38 8.70 7.19
CA ARG A 123 19.79 9.03 6.97
C ARG A 123 20.21 10.33 7.63
N LEU A 124 19.38 11.38 7.60
CA LEU A 124 19.68 12.67 8.22
C LEU A 124 19.63 12.62 9.75
N TYR A 125 18.76 11.77 10.31
CA TYR A 125 18.65 11.54 11.74
C TYR A 125 19.65 10.50 12.27
N GLY A 126 20.48 9.90 11.40
CA GLY A 126 21.45 8.85 11.79
C GLY A 126 20.78 7.52 12.18
N VAL A 127 19.57 7.27 11.69
CA VAL A 127 18.80 6.04 11.94
C VAL A 127 19.06 5.05 10.81
N SER A 128 19.48 3.86 11.14
CA SER A 128 19.82 2.80 10.19
C SER A 128 18.63 1.93 9.84
N ILE A 129 18.45 1.63 8.55
CA ILE A 129 17.44 0.71 8.03
C ILE A 129 18.17 -0.54 7.54
N PRO A 130 17.78 -1.75 7.96
CA PRO A 130 16.69 -2.08 8.91
C PRO A 130 17.13 -2.11 10.37
N GLU A 131 18.39 -1.74 10.70
CA GLU A 131 19.01 -2.03 11.99
C GLU A 131 18.30 -1.36 13.17
N ASP A 132 17.90 -0.12 13.03
CA ASP A 132 17.18 0.62 14.06
C ASP A 132 15.68 0.59 13.82
N ILE A 133 15.25 0.60 12.55
CA ILE A 133 13.84 0.61 12.16
C ILE A 133 13.60 -0.15 10.86
N SER A 134 12.64 -1.07 10.85
CA SER A 134 12.20 -1.77 9.66
C SER A 134 11.20 -0.93 8.86
N ILE A 135 11.28 -0.98 7.53
CA ILE A 135 10.36 -0.24 6.64
C ILE A 135 9.80 -1.18 5.59
N ILE A 136 8.48 -1.13 5.40
CA ILE A 136 7.81 -1.77 4.28
C ILE A 136 7.01 -0.74 3.50
N GLY A 137 7.13 -0.78 2.17
CA GLY A 137 6.40 0.07 1.23
C GLY A 137 5.20 -0.59 0.59
N PHE A 138 4.70 0.04 -0.46
CA PHE A 138 3.59 -0.42 -1.28
C PHE A 138 3.76 0.15 -2.69
N ASP A 139 3.44 -0.59 -3.73
CA ASP A 139 3.40 -0.38 -5.17
C ASP A 139 4.46 -1.18 -5.94
N ASN A 140 5.66 -1.40 -5.39
CA ASN A 140 6.81 -2.00 -6.05
C ASN A 140 7.25 -1.19 -7.28
N VAL A 141 7.49 0.10 -7.09
CA VAL A 141 8.08 0.91 -8.16
C VAL A 141 9.52 0.46 -8.48
N PRO A 142 10.01 0.61 -9.72
CA PRO A 142 11.33 0.11 -10.11
C PRO A 142 12.48 0.60 -9.22
N PHE A 143 12.38 1.80 -8.66
CA PHE A 143 13.40 2.37 -7.80
C PHE A 143 13.53 1.66 -6.44
N ALA A 144 12.49 0.97 -5.98
CA ALA A 144 12.49 0.24 -4.70
C ALA A 144 13.55 -0.86 -4.62
N ASP A 145 13.92 -1.46 -5.76
CA ASP A 145 14.88 -2.56 -5.83
C ASP A 145 16.34 -2.08 -5.86
N VAL A 146 16.61 -0.88 -6.38
CA VAL A 146 17.97 -0.35 -6.60
C VAL A 146 18.45 0.57 -5.48
N MET A 147 17.68 0.75 -4.41
CA MET A 147 18.08 1.49 -3.22
C MET A 147 19.30 0.84 -2.55
N GLN A 148 20.11 1.61 -1.83
CA GLN A 148 21.25 1.08 -1.04
C GLN A 148 20.82 -0.05 -0.10
N VAL A 149 19.64 0.08 0.51
CA VAL A 149 18.92 -0.98 1.20
C VAL A 149 17.63 -1.22 0.39
N PRO A 150 17.53 -2.28 -0.41
CA PRO A 150 16.36 -2.54 -1.24
C PRO A 150 15.08 -2.62 -0.41
N LEU A 151 14.04 -1.90 -0.84
CA LEU A 151 12.79 -1.75 -0.10
C LEU A 151 11.92 -3.00 -0.21
N THR A 152 11.59 -3.63 0.92
CA THR A 152 10.50 -4.60 1.06
C THR A 152 9.19 -3.88 0.78
N THR A 153 8.33 -4.43 -0.09
CA THR A 153 7.13 -3.72 -0.54
C THR A 153 6.01 -4.67 -0.95
N ILE A 154 4.80 -4.16 -1.01
CA ILE A 154 3.66 -4.86 -1.61
C ILE A 154 3.60 -4.52 -3.09
N GLY A 155 3.74 -5.53 -3.93
CA GLY A 155 3.71 -5.35 -5.38
C GLY A 155 2.30 -5.23 -5.95
N VAL A 156 2.10 -4.20 -6.77
CA VAL A 156 0.91 -3.99 -7.60
C VAL A 156 1.30 -4.33 -9.05
N PRO A 157 0.63 -5.26 -9.74
CA PRO A 157 1.01 -5.70 -11.08
C PRO A 157 0.54 -4.71 -12.17
N VAL A 158 0.97 -3.46 -12.08
CA VAL A 158 0.49 -2.35 -12.93
C VAL A 158 0.64 -2.62 -14.43
N ILE A 159 1.71 -3.34 -14.84
CA ILE A 159 1.93 -3.69 -16.26
C ILE A 159 0.89 -4.71 -16.74
N GLU A 160 0.60 -5.73 -15.93
CA GLU A 160 -0.41 -6.75 -16.24
C GLU A 160 -1.81 -6.12 -16.27
N MET A 161 -2.10 -5.27 -15.29
CA MET A 161 -3.35 -4.51 -15.24
C MET A 161 -3.52 -3.61 -16.46
N GLY A 162 -2.46 -2.88 -16.86
CA GLY A 162 -2.48 -2.02 -18.05
C GLY A 162 -2.65 -2.79 -19.36
N LYS A 163 -2.01 -3.96 -19.51
CA LYS A 163 -2.22 -4.84 -20.67
C LYS A 163 -3.66 -5.33 -20.73
N LYS A 164 -4.20 -5.78 -19.59
CA LYS A 164 -5.59 -6.26 -19.51
C LYS A 164 -6.59 -5.16 -19.83
N LEU A 165 -6.31 -3.94 -19.35
CA LEU A 165 -7.09 -2.75 -19.68
C LEU A 165 -7.12 -2.53 -21.20
N GLY A 166 -5.95 -2.56 -21.88
CA GLY A 166 -5.85 -2.40 -23.33
C GLY A 166 -6.61 -3.50 -24.10
N GLU A 167 -6.48 -4.76 -23.71
CA GLU A 167 -7.25 -5.87 -24.30
C GLU A 167 -8.76 -5.65 -24.17
N LYS A 168 -9.22 -5.22 -23.01
CA LYS A 168 -10.64 -4.96 -22.76
C LYS A 168 -11.18 -3.76 -23.55
N VAL A 169 -10.38 -2.72 -23.72
CA VAL A 169 -10.75 -1.57 -24.58
C VAL A 169 -11.01 -2.04 -26.00
N VAL A 170 -10.09 -2.83 -26.59
CA VAL A 170 -10.23 -3.35 -27.95
C VAL A 170 -11.46 -4.26 -28.05
N ASP A 171 -11.61 -5.22 -27.11
CA ASP A 171 -12.76 -6.14 -27.10
C ASP A 171 -14.11 -5.42 -27.02
N LEU A 172 -14.21 -4.36 -26.23
CA LEU A 172 -15.44 -3.55 -26.10
C LEU A 172 -15.74 -2.69 -27.34
N ILE A 173 -14.72 -2.26 -28.09
CA ILE A 173 -14.89 -1.54 -29.37
C ILE A 173 -15.44 -2.49 -30.44
N ASP A 174 -14.87 -3.71 -30.52
CA ASP A 174 -15.23 -4.69 -31.54
C ASP A 174 -16.59 -5.37 -31.25
N ASN A 175 -16.96 -5.52 -29.97
CA ASN A 175 -18.11 -6.29 -29.50
C ASN A 175 -19.07 -5.43 -28.68
N LYS A 176 -19.82 -4.53 -29.33
CA LYS A 176 -20.75 -3.59 -28.65
C LYS A 176 -21.84 -4.27 -27.82
N GLU A 177 -22.17 -5.53 -28.07
CA GLU A 177 -23.18 -6.25 -27.28
C GLU A 177 -22.70 -6.59 -25.86
N LYS A 178 -21.38 -6.71 -25.63
CA LYS A 178 -20.78 -6.90 -24.28
C LYS A 178 -20.88 -5.68 -23.39
N LEU A 179 -21.32 -4.54 -23.92
CA LEU A 179 -21.55 -3.28 -23.19
C LEU A 179 -22.70 -3.35 -22.17
N LYS A 180 -23.42 -4.46 -22.07
CA LYS A 180 -24.61 -4.57 -21.21
C LYS A 180 -24.28 -5.13 -19.81
N GLU A 181 -23.07 -5.63 -19.60
CA GLU A 181 -22.66 -6.29 -18.37
C GLU A 181 -21.50 -5.54 -17.70
N ILE A 182 -21.41 -5.65 -16.37
CA ILE A 182 -20.27 -5.17 -15.60
C ILE A 182 -19.36 -6.39 -15.35
N GLU A 183 -18.11 -6.31 -15.82
CA GLU A 183 -17.09 -7.32 -15.54
C GLU A 183 -16.14 -6.76 -14.49
N GLU A 184 -15.91 -7.50 -13.40
CA GLU A 184 -14.93 -7.16 -12.38
C GLU A 184 -13.71 -8.09 -12.51
N ILE A 185 -12.51 -7.51 -12.61
CA ILE A 185 -11.23 -8.25 -12.64
C ILE A 185 -10.42 -7.83 -11.43
N LEU A 186 -10.30 -8.72 -10.44
CA LEU A 186 -9.59 -8.45 -9.19
C LEU A 186 -8.15 -8.97 -9.25
N TYR A 187 -7.19 -8.07 -9.09
CA TYR A 187 -5.79 -8.41 -8.89
C TYR A 187 -5.43 -8.47 -7.40
N THR A 188 -4.64 -9.47 -7.04
CA THR A 188 -4.20 -9.68 -5.67
C THR A 188 -2.79 -9.16 -5.42
N PRO A 189 -2.50 -8.60 -4.22
CA PRO A 189 -1.17 -8.13 -3.85
C PRO A 189 -0.17 -9.28 -3.72
N ARG A 190 1.12 -8.95 -3.91
CA ARG A 190 2.26 -9.83 -3.64
C ARG A 190 3.24 -9.14 -2.71
N LEU A 191 3.66 -9.83 -1.66
CA LEU A 191 4.75 -9.37 -0.80
C LEU A 191 6.09 -9.66 -1.46
N LEU A 192 6.93 -8.64 -1.55
CA LEU A 192 8.30 -8.72 -2.08
C LEU A 192 9.27 -8.38 -0.95
N VAL A 193 9.79 -9.39 -0.29
CA VAL A 193 10.73 -9.24 0.82
C VAL A 193 12.12 -8.91 0.26
N ARG A 194 12.74 -7.85 0.78
CA ARG A 194 14.09 -7.39 0.42
C ARG A 194 14.89 -7.07 1.69
N GLY A 195 15.70 -6.00 1.67
CA GLY A 195 16.63 -5.67 2.74
C GLY A 195 16.11 -4.74 3.83
N SER A 196 14.95 -4.10 3.68
CA SER A 196 14.50 -3.02 4.57
C SER A 196 13.73 -3.48 5.80
N THR A 197 13.51 -4.78 5.96
CA THR A 197 12.87 -5.36 7.13
C THR A 197 13.76 -6.43 7.75
N LYS A 198 13.80 -6.50 9.09
CA LYS A 198 14.51 -7.53 9.82
C LYS A 198 13.65 -8.14 10.92
N SER A 199 13.97 -9.37 11.30
CA SER A 199 13.37 -9.98 12.49
C SER A 199 14.02 -9.42 13.76
N ILE A 200 13.17 -9.15 14.75
CA ILE A 200 13.60 -8.80 16.09
C ILE A 200 13.22 -9.92 17.07
N PRO A 201 14.07 -10.21 18.08
CA PRO A 201 13.73 -11.23 19.05
C PRO A 201 12.44 -10.86 19.79
N PRO A 202 11.62 -11.86 20.17
CA PRO A 202 10.46 -11.60 20.99
C PRO A 202 10.89 -10.92 22.31
N VAL A 203 10.16 -9.87 22.71
CA VAL A 203 10.39 -9.23 24.00
C VAL A 203 10.08 -10.25 25.08
N THR A 204 11.11 -10.80 25.72
CA THR A 204 10.93 -11.64 26.91
C THR A 204 10.47 -10.70 28.03
N VAL A 205 9.18 -10.72 28.35
CA VAL A 205 8.66 -10.08 29.56
C VAL A 205 9.19 -10.91 30.73
N ILE A 206 10.17 -10.36 31.43
CA ILE A 206 10.70 -10.92 32.69
C ILE A 206 9.76 -10.52 33.82
#